data_6d10e314ae920b017b6c48e1a29d7816
#
_entry.id   6d10e314ae920b017b6c48e1a29d7816
#
_cell.length_a   1.000
_cell.length_b   1.000
_cell.length_c   1.000
_cell.angle_alpha   90.00
_cell.angle_beta   90.00
_cell.angle_gamma   90.00
#
_symmetry.space_group_name_H-M   'P 1'
#
loop_
_entity.id
_entity.type
_entity.pdbx_description
1 polymer ?
#
loop_
_entity_poly.entity_id
_entity_poly.type
_entity_poly.pdbx_seq_one_letter_code
_entity_poly.pdbx_strand_id
1 'polypeptide(L)'
;MVFCLTTAAACSPVQQSAGISEPWSVTRDTIEARRLFEENIDAIHKRDRARYLATYLQTSTLARNGPSGLELGYENWSARNSSQWPDTLIATNLRVVPISAGVVYGTYCYSVTQKDTTSSGVSERVFVKTPMGWRIAVTTAFGLPPGTPRQCK
;
A
#
# COMPACT_ATOMS: atom_id res chain seq x y z
N MET A 1 73.87 17.85 5.38
CA MET A 1 73.29 16.88 4.45
C MET A 1 71.99 16.34 5.13
N VAL A 2 70.87 16.90 4.76
CA VAL A 2 69.54 16.55 5.38
C VAL A 2 68.79 15.72 4.36
N PHE A 3 68.50 14.46 4.70
CA PHE A 3 67.66 13.56 3.89
C PHE A 3 66.19 13.78 4.23
N CYS A 4 65.44 14.24 3.25
CA CYS A 4 63.97 14.38 3.33
C CYS A 4 63.34 13.09 2.83
N LEU A 5 62.74 12.28 3.73
CA LEU A 5 61.92 11.11 3.35
C LEU A 5 60.51 11.58 3.00
N THR A 6 60.12 11.47 1.74
CA THR A 6 58.73 11.66 1.29
C THR A 6 58.00 10.34 1.36
N THR A 7 57.01 10.25 2.28
CA THR A 7 56.07 9.14 2.33
C THR A 7 54.94 9.38 1.34
N ALA A 8 54.85 8.53 0.32
CA ALA A 8 53.70 8.50 -0.60
C ALA A 8 52.54 7.73 0.03
N ALA A 9 51.45 8.40 0.31
CA ALA A 9 50.21 7.78 0.72
C ALA A 9 49.49 7.20 -0.50
N ALA A 10 49.41 5.89 -0.57
CA ALA A 10 48.61 5.17 -1.58
C ALA A 10 47.14 5.26 -1.24
N CYS A 11 46.35 6.05 -1.99
CA CYS A 11 44.89 6.00 -1.96
C CYS A 11 44.44 4.74 -2.71
N SER A 12 43.93 3.76 -1.94
CA SER A 12 43.21 2.61 -2.50
C SER A 12 41.86 3.07 -3.01
N PRO A 13 41.46 2.76 -4.26
CA PRO A 13 40.11 3.05 -4.72
C PRO A 13 39.11 2.17 -3.98
N VAL A 14 38.15 2.80 -3.31
CA VAL A 14 36.96 2.12 -2.77
C VAL A 14 36.19 1.60 -3.98
N GLN A 15 36.23 0.29 -4.19
CA GLN A 15 35.34 -0.39 -5.13
C GLN A 15 33.89 -0.27 -4.58
N GLN A 16 33.18 0.71 -5.09
CA GLN A 16 31.71 0.71 -4.99
C GLN A 16 31.21 -0.51 -5.77
N SER A 17 30.79 -1.53 -5.03
CA SER A 17 29.99 -2.60 -5.59
C SER A 17 28.70 -1.97 -6.14
N ALA A 18 28.63 -1.80 -7.44
CA ALA A 18 27.39 -1.48 -8.13
C ALA A 18 26.43 -2.61 -7.83
N GLY A 19 25.53 -2.39 -6.87
CA GLY A 19 24.45 -3.32 -6.58
C GLY A 19 23.70 -3.55 -7.88
N ILE A 20 23.75 -4.76 -8.39
CA ILE A 20 22.96 -5.17 -9.55
C ILE A 20 21.50 -5.05 -9.10
N SER A 21 20.86 -3.94 -9.44
CA SER A 21 19.41 -3.79 -9.22
C SER A 21 18.76 -4.84 -10.13
N GLU A 22 18.11 -5.83 -9.50
CA GLU A 22 17.33 -6.83 -10.24
C GLU A 22 16.39 -6.12 -11.24
N PRO A 23 16.30 -6.62 -12.48
CA PRO A 23 15.41 -6.03 -13.47
C PRO A 23 13.97 -6.04 -12.95
N TRP A 24 13.21 -5.00 -13.26
CA TRP A 24 11.81 -4.89 -12.86
C TRP A 24 11.00 -6.10 -13.33
N SER A 25 10.29 -6.73 -12.41
CA SER A 25 9.43 -7.87 -12.69
C SER A 25 7.96 -7.51 -12.45
N VAL A 26 7.23 -7.25 -13.52
CA VAL A 26 5.77 -7.02 -13.54
C VAL A 26 5.03 -8.13 -12.80
N THR A 27 5.41 -9.38 -13.04
CA THR A 27 4.77 -10.56 -12.40
C THR A 27 4.97 -10.55 -10.89
N ARG A 28 6.18 -10.27 -10.42
CA ARG A 28 6.49 -10.23 -8.97
C ARG A 28 5.70 -9.12 -8.29
N ASP A 29 5.72 -7.91 -8.86
CA ASP A 29 5.01 -6.76 -8.29
C ASP A 29 3.50 -7.01 -8.23
N THR A 30 2.93 -7.64 -9.25
CA THR A 30 1.52 -8.05 -9.28
C THR A 30 1.18 -9.03 -8.15
N ILE A 31 2.00 -10.06 -7.95
CA ILE A 31 1.79 -11.06 -6.90
C ILE A 31 1.86 -10.41 -5.51
N GLU A 32 2.86 -9.57 -5.27
CA GLU A 32 3.03 -8.91 -3.97
C GLU A 32 1.90 -7.92 -3.65
N ALA A 33 1.43 -7.17 -4.64
CA ALA A 33 0.30 -6.28 -4.47
C ALA A 33 -1.00 -7.05 -4.13
N ARG A 34 -1.24 -8.19 -4.80
CA ARG A 34 -2.38 -9.08 -4.47
C ARG A 34 -2.27 -9.64 -3.06
N ARG A 35 -1.10 -10.15 -2.68
CA ARG A 35 -0.87 -10.67 -1.33
C ARG A 35 -1.13 -9.63 -0.25
N LEU A 36 -0.65 -8.40 -0.45
CA LEU A 36 -0.90 -7.30 0.48
C LEU A 36 -2.39 -6.92 0.55
N PHE A 37 -3.09 -6.95 -0.59
CA PHE A 37 -4.54 -6.73 -0.62
C PHE A 37 -5.28 -7.80 0.20
N GLU A 38 -4.97 -9.07 -0.02
CA GLU A 38 -5.59 -10.19 0.70
C GLU A 38 -5.32 -10.10 2.20
N GLU A 39 -4.10 -9.77 2.60
CA GLU A 39 -3.74 -9.53 3.99
C GLU A 39 -4.55 -8.39 4.63
N ASN A 40 -4.74 -7.28 3.89
CA ASN A 40 -5.55 -6.15 4.35
C ASN A 40 -7.02 -6.54 4.56
N ILE A 41 -7.61 -7.30 3.63
CA ILE A 41 -9.00 -7.77 3.74
C ILE A 41 -9.14 -8.79 4.87
N ASP A 42 -8.21 -9.74 5.00
CA ASP A 42 -8.21 -10.72 6.09
C ASP A 42 -8.10 -10.05 7.47
N ALA A 43 -7.26 -9.02 7.60
CA ALA A 43 -7.14 -8.24 8.83
C ALA A 43 -8.46 -7.55 9.22
N ILE A 44 -9.21 -7.05 8.23
CA ILE A 44 -10.56 -6.49 8.47
C ILE A 44 -11.52 -7.58 8.96
N HIS A 45 -11.56 -8.73 8.29
CA HIS A 45 -12.44 -9.85 8.68
C HIS A 45 -12.14 -10.36 10.10
N LYS A 46 -10.86 -10.37 10.48
CA LYS A 46 -10.42 -10.79 11.81
C LYS A 46 -10.48 -9.68 12.86
N ARG A 47 -10.85 -8.46 12.46
CA ARG A 47 -10.84 -7.27 13.30
C ARG A 47 -9.47 -7.02 13.96
N ASP A 48 -8.41 -7.42 13.24
CA ASP A 48 -7.01 -7.27 13.68
C ASP A 48 -6.48 -5.90 13.27
N ARG A 49 -6.61 -4.95 14.19
CA ARG A 49 -6.20 -3.57 13.97
C ARG A 49 -4.70 -3.44 13.70
N ALA A 50 -3.87 -4.17 14.40
CA ALA A 50 -2.42 -4.07 14.25
C ALA A 50 -1.99 -4.52 12.85
N ARG A 51 -2.48 -5.66 12.39
CA ARG A 51 -2.24 -6.15 11.03
C ARG A 51 -2.83 -5.21 9.98
N TYR A 52 -4.05 -4.74 10.17
CA TYR A 52 -4.67 -3.79 9.26
C TYR A 52 -3.82 -2.53 9.07
N LEU A 53 -3.38 -1.90 10.15
CA LEU A 53 -2.55 -0.71 10.12
C LEU A 53 -1.18 -0.98 9.49
N ALA A 54 -0.59 -2.16 9.72
CA ALA A 54 0.70 -2.56 9.15
C ALA A 54 0.68 -2.68 7.62
N THR A 55 -0.50 -2.87 7.00
CA THR A 55 -0.61 -2.90 5.53
C THR A 55 -0.47 -1.52 4.87
N TYR A 56 -0.59 -0.44 5.63
CA TYR A 56 -0.54 0.92 5.08
C TYR A 56 0.83 1.57 5.20
N LEU A 57 1.09 2.54 4.32
CA LEU A 57 2.28 3.37 4.34
C LEU A 57 2.27 4.26 5.60
N GLN A 58 3.25 4.07 6.48
CA GLN A 58 3.30 4.74 7.78
C GLN A 58 4.07 6.07 7.70
N THR A 59 3.64 6.95 6.80
CA THR A 59 4.26 8.27 6.58
C THR A 59 3.19 9.35 6.43
N SER A 60 3.63 10.61 6.41
CA SER A 60 2.77 11.76 6.13
C SER A 60 2.16 11.78 4.72
N THR A 61 2.68 10.93 3.82
CA THR A 61 2.22 10.85 2.43
C THR A 61 1.13 9.80 2.20
N LEU A 62 0.69 9.08 3.23
CA LEU A 62 -0.49 8.24 3.13
C LEU A 62 -1.70 9.12 2.75
N ALA A 63 -2.45 8.70 1.72
CA ALA A 63 -3.68 9.39 1.33
C ALA A 63 -4.86 8.42 1.38
N ARG A 64 -5.94 8.87 2.03
CA ARG A 64 -7.21 8.14 2.09
C ARG A 64 -8.34 9.08 1.69
N ASN A 65 -9.22 8.62 0.81
CA ASN A 65 -10.38 9.37 0.39
C ASN A 65 -11.61 8.45 0.39
N GLY A 66 -12.65 8.89 1.05
CA GLY A 66 -13.86 8.08 1.21
C GLY A 66 -15.08 8.96 1.52
N PRO A 67 -16.19 8.35 1.96
CA PRO A 67 -17.42 9.10 2.25
C PRO A 67 -17.25 10.23 3.27
N SER A 68 -16.27 10.13 4.16
CA SER A 68 -15.93 11.16 5.15
C SER A 68 -14.93 12.22 4.63
N GLY A 69 -14.54 12.14 3.36
CA GLY A 69 -13.60 13.07 2.73
C GLY A 69 -12.16 12.60 2.68
N LEU A 70 -11.28 13.54 2.31
CA LEU A 70 -9.83 13.31 2.20
C LEU A 70 -9.15 13.38 3.57
N GLU A 71 -8.32 12.40 3.82
CA GLU A 71 -7.48 12.30 5.01
C GLU A 71 -6.03 12.04 4.60
N LEU A 72 -5.11 12.88 5.05
CA LEU A 72 -3.69 12.78 4.76
C LEU A 72 -2.90 12.45 6.02
N GLY A 73 -1.87 11.62 5.84
CA GLY A 73 -0.94 11.24 6.89
C GLY A 73 -1.40 10.05 7.73
N TYR A 74 -0.44 9.17 8.01
CA TYR A 74 -0.67 7.96 8.79
C TYR A 74 -1.02 8.26 10.25
N GLU A 75 -0.30 9.17 10.88
CA GLU A 75 -0.46 9.50 12.31
C GLU A 75 -1.89 9.92 12.65
N ASN A 76 -2.43 10.87 11.90
CA ASN A 76 -3.79 11.39 12.12
C ASN A 76 -4.85 10.30 11.98
N TRP A 77 -4.67 9.42 10.99
CA TRP A 77 -5.58 8.33 10.74
C TRP A 77 -5.45 7.21 11.76
N SER A 78 -4.23 6.76 12.05
CA SER A 78 -3.99 5.64 12.97
C SER A 78 -4.32 5.96 14.41
N ALA A 79 -4.24 7.23 14.81
CA ALA A 79 -4.61 7.68 16.16
C ALA A 79 -6.13 7.63 16.39
N ARG A 80 -6.94 7.68 15.34
CA ARG A 80 -8.39 7.56 15.50
C ARG A 80 -8.76 6.17 15.98
N ASN A 81 -9.50 6.13 17.05
CA ASN A 81 -10.00 4.86 17.59
C ASN A 81 -11.12 4.33 16.68
N SER A 82 -10.77 3.63 15.63
CA SER A 82 -11.75 2.92 14.80
C SER A 82 -12.03 1.55 15.41
N SER A 83 -12.77 1.53 16.50
CA SER A 83 -13.37 0.30 17.02
C SER A 83 -14.57 -0.17 16.18
N GLN A 84 -14.93 0.60 15.16
CA GLN A 84 -16.05 0.30 14.28
C GLN A 84 -15.58 -0.50 13.06
N TRP A 85 -15.50 -1.81 13.25
CA TRP A 85 -15.37 -2.73 12.14
C TRP A 85 -16.72 -2.97 11.47
N PRO A 86 -16.76 -3.20 10.16
CA PRO A 86 -17.98 -3.64 9.52
C PRO A 86 -18.39 -5.02 10.04
N ASP A 87 -19.70 -5.30 10.04
CA ASP A 87 -20.19 -6.63 10.36
C ASP A 87 -19.79 -7.62 9.27
N THR A 88 -19.87 -7.17 8.01
CA THR A 88 -19.34 -7.93 6.87
C THR A 88 -18.67 -6.99 5.89
N LEU A 89 -17.61 -7.49 5.23
CA LEU A 89 -16.99 -6.89 4.06
C LEU A 89 -16.82 -7.97 3.00
N ILE A 90 -17.38 -7.73 1.83
CA ILE A 90 -17.17 -8.59 0.66
C ILE A 90 -16.38 -7.77 -0.35
N ALA A 91 -15.20 -8.27 -0.74
CA ALA A 91 -14.35 -7.68 -1.76
C ALA A 91 -14.28 -8.63 -2.96
N THR A 92 -14.60 -8.13 -4.15
CA THR A 92 -14.65 -8.93 -5.38
C THR A 92 -14.00 -8.21 -6.53
N ASN A 93 -13.68 -8.95 -7.60
CA ASN A 93 -13.21 -8.40 -8.87
C ASN A 93 -11.92 -7.56 -8.74
N LEU A 94 -11.00 -7.98 -7.89
CA LEU A 94 -9.71 -7.31 -7.79
C LEU A 94 -8.97 -7.34 -9.13
N ARG A 95 -8.67 -6.16 -9.63
CA ARG A 95 -7.77 -5.93 -10.77
C ARG A 95 -6.56 -5.19 -10.29
N VAL A 96 -5.38 -5.60 -10.72
CA VAL A 96 -4.11 -4.96 -10.40
C VAL A 96 -3.36 -4.67 -11.69
N VAL A 97 -2.80 -3.46 -11.79
CA VAL A 97 -2.07 -2.96 -12.95
C VAL A 97 -0.75 -2.38 -12.46
N PRO A 98 0.39 -3.02 -12.73
CA PRO A 98 1.70 -2.44 -12.46
C PRO A 98 1.91 -1.17 -13.30
N ILE A 99 2.25 -0.06 -12.65
CA ILE A 99 2.47 1.25 -13.28
C ILE A 99 3.96 1.43 -13.59
N SER A 100 4.80 1.11 -12.60
CA SER A 100 6.26 1.18 -12.70
C SER A 100 6.88 0.23 -11.67
N ALA A 101 8.20 0.10 -11.68
CA ALA A 101 8.91 -0.70 -10.69
C ALA A 101 8.51 -0.28 -9.27
N GLY A 102 7.95 -1.23 -8.51
CA GLY A 102 7.52 -0.99 -7.13
C GLY A 102 6.26 -0.13 -6.96
N VAL A 103 5.50 0.15 -8.03
CA VAL A 103 4.23 0.87 -7.97
C VAL A 103 3.15 0.12 -8.73
N VAL A 104 2.09 -0.26 -8.04
CA VAL A 104 0.95 -1.01 -8.60
C VAL A 104 -0.35 -0.30 -8.24
N TYR A 105 -1.19 -0.09 -9.23
CA TYR A 105 -2.58 0.33 -9.04
C TYR A 105 -3.48 -0.90 -8.88
N GLY A 106 -4.47 -0.80 -8.01
CA GLY A 106 -5.50 -1.83 -7.84
C GLY A 106 -6.87 -1.23 -7.68
N THR A 107 -7.88 -1.92 -8.19
CA THR A 107 -9.28 -1.57 -7.99
C THR A 107 -10.10 -2.82 -7.73
N TYR A 108 -11.12 -2.70 -6.91
CA TYR A 108 -12.03 -3.79 -6.58
C TYR A 108 -13.41 -3.28 -6.18
N CYS A 109 -14.38 -4.15 -6.27
CA CYS A 109 -15.72 -3.89 -5.81
C CYS A 109 -15.87 -4.30 -4.34
N TYR A 110 -16.55 -3.48 -3.56
CA TYR A 110 -16.87 -3.82 -2.18
C TYR A 110 -18.37 -3.80 -1.91
N SER A 111 -18.77 -4.62 -0.95
CA SER A 111 -20.06 -4.54 -0.25
C SER A 111 -19.79 -4.61 1.24
N VAL A 112 -20.24 -3.62 1.96
CA VAL A 112 -20.06 -3.48 3.42
C VAL A 112 -21.41 -3.43 4.09
N THR A 113 -21.60 -4.29 5.08
CA THR A 113 -22.76 -4.21 5.98
C THR A 113 -22.29 -3.73 7.34
N GLN A 114 -22.98 -2.74 7.86
CA GLN A 114 -22.79 -2.25 9.22
C GLN A 114 -24.16 -2.03 9.86
N LYS A 115 -24.41 -2.73 10.93
CA LYS A 115 -25.77 -2.86 11.50
C LYS A 115 -26.71 -3.36 10.39
N ASP A 116 -27.83 -2.73 10.17
CA ASP A 116 -28.83 -3.14 9.17
C ASP A 116 -28.65 -2.45 7.80
N THR A 117 -27.54 -1.72 7.62
CA THR A 117 -27.29 -0.97 6.38
C THR A 117 -26.18 -1.61 5.56
N THR A 118 -26.49 -1.92 4.30
CA THR A 118 -25.50 -2.39 3.32
C THR A 118 -25.23 -1.30 2.31
N SER A 119 -23.95 -1.00 2.11
CA SER A 119 -23.45 -0.11 1.07
C SER A 119 -22.50 -0.86 0.14
N SER A 120 -22.51 -0.50 -1.14
CA SER A 120 -21.63 -1.09 -2.13
C SER A 120 -20.95 0.00 -2.95
N GLY A 121 -19.78 -0.30 -3.47
CA GLY A 121 -19.02 0.67 -4.23
C GLY A 121 -17.77 0.09 -4.87
N VAL A 122 -16.93 1.00 -5.35
CA VAL A 122 -15.60 0.72 -5.89
C VAL A 122 -14.56 1.32 -4.94
N SER A 123 -13.53 0.57 -4.67
CA SER A 123 -12.36 1.06 -3.94
C SER A 123 -11.12 0.92 -4.81
N GLU A 124 -10.26 1.91 -4.72
CA GLU A 124 -9.00 1.94 -5.45
C GLU A 124 -7.85 1.98 -4.46
N ARG A 125 -6.71 1.47 -4.89
CA ARG A 125 -5.49 1.43 -4.10
C ARG A 125 -4.27 1.70 -4.95
N VAL A 126 -3.28 2.37 -4.37
CA VAL A 126 -1.93 2.39 -4.90
C VAL A 126 -1.05 1.66 -3.90
N PHE A 127 -0.42 0.59 -4.39
CA PHE A 127 0.56 -0.19 -3.64
C PHE A 127 1.95 0.29 -4.02
N VAL A 128 2.80 0.46 -3.02
CA VAL A 128 4.18 0.90 -3.22
C VAL A 128 5.16 -0.04 -2.51
N LYS A 129 6.26 -0.33 -3.17
CA LYS A 129 7.38 -1.06 -2.57
C LYS A 129 8.23 -0.11 -1.75
N THR A 130 8.47 -0.44 -0.50
CA THR A 130 9.33 0.31 0.42
C THR A 130 10.48 -0.59 0.90
N PRO A 131 11.50 -0.06 1.58
CA PRO A 131 12.52 -0.89 2.24
C PRO A 131 11.93 -1.89 3.25
N MET A 132 10.76 -1.58 3.81
CA MET A 132 10.04 -2.43 4.78
C MET A 132 8.99 -3.35 4.12
N GLY A 133 9.05 -3.53 2.79
CA GLY A 133 8.10 -4.32 2.02
C GLY A 133 6.99 -3.47 1.37
N TRP A 134 6.01 -4.14 0.80
CA TRP A 134 4.89 -3.47 0.12
C TRP A 134 3.91 -2.83 1.11
N ARG A 135 3.38 -1.65 0.73
CA ARG A 135 2.41 -0.89 1.53
C ARG A 135 1.34 -0.26 0.65
N ILE A 136 0.16 -0.04 1.21
CA ILE A 136 -0.90 0.75 0.60
C ILE A 136 -0.61 2.22 0.86
N ALA A 137 -0.31 2.98 -0.19
CA ALA A 137 -0.01 4.41 -0.11
C ALA A 137 -1.24 5.29 -0.34
N VAL A 138 -2.16 4.82 -1.19
CA VAL A 138 -3.43 5.50 -1.46
C VAL A 138 -4.56 4.49 -1.33
N THR A 139 -5.66 4.90 -0.72
CA THR A 139 -6.92 4.16 -0.74
C THR A 139 -8.09 5.10 -0.93
N THR A 140 -9.01 4.73 -1.81
CA THR A 140 -10.26 5.44 -2.01
C THR A 140 -11.44 4.49 -1.83
N ALA A 141 -12.62 5.03 -1.55
CA ALA A 141 -13.87 4.28 -1.54
C ALA A 141 -15.00 5.17 -2.05
N PHE A 142 -15.58 4.79 -3.16
CA PHE A 142 -16.71 5.51 -3.77
C PHE A 142 -17.96 4.65 -3.71
N GLY A 143 -18.99 5.14 -3.06
CA GLY A 143 -20.31 4.52 -3.08
C GLY A 143 -20.93 4.61 -4.47
N LEU A 144 -21.56 3.55 -4.92
CA LEU A 144 -22.35 3.56 -6.14
C LEU A 144 -23.77 4.03 -5.82
N PRO A 145 -24.36 4.94 -6.61
CA PRO A 145 -25.75 5.31 -6.47
C PRO A 145 -26.68 4.07 -6.54
N PRO A 146 -27.79 4.07 -5.80
CA PRO A 146 -28.77 3.01 -5.94
C PRO A 146 -29.23 2.83 -7.39
N GLY A 147 -29.35 1.58 -7.85
CA GLY A 147 -29.77 1.28 -9.22
C GLY A 147 -28.68 1.41 -10.31
N THR A 148 -27.44 1.82 -9.94
CA THR A 148 -26.33 1.81 -10.91
C THR A 148 -26.07 0.37 -11.35
N PRO A 149 -25.99 0.09 -12.67
CA PRO A 149 -25.60 -1.22 -13.16
C PRO A 149 -24.26 -1.60 -12.56
N ARG A 150 -24.18 -2.75 -11.91
CA ARG A 150 -22.93 -3.22 -11.28
C ARG A 150 -21.88 -3.47 -12.36
N GLN A 151 -21.04 -2.48 -12.64
CA GLN A 151 -19.79 -2.70 -13.39
C GLN A 151 -18.84 -3.64 -12.64
N CYS A 152 -19.25 -4.05 -11.49
CA CYS A 152 -18.59 -4.95 -10.56
C CYS A 152 -19.08 -6.39 -10.72
N LYS A 153 -19.29 -6.86 -11.95
CA LYS A 153 -19.55 -8.28 -12.25
C LYS A 153 -18.29 -9.00 -12.66
#